data_7bac7c7714f7262a1d4488bfef916778
#
_entry.id   7bac7c7714f7262a1d4488bfef916778
#
_cell.length_a   1.000
_cell.length_b   1.000
_cell.length_c   1.000
_cell.angle_alpha   90.00
_cell.angle_beta   90.00
_cell.angle_gamma   90.00
#
_symmetry.space_group_name_H-M   'P 1'
#
loop_
_entity.id
_entity.type
_entity.pdbx_description
1 polymer ?
#
loop_
_entity_poly.entity_id
_entity_poly.type
_entity_poly.pdbx_seq_one_letter_code
_entity_poly.pdbx_strand_id
1 'polypeptide(L)'
;SDNDINADVQDVSILIVDDHPAMRSTMYDILEDEGFSPKVAANGEEAISLCMENDFDYVLMDVQMPDSTGVETFRRIKKESQARLEDSFPISYSKPPSAPAETPRFIFMSAYSVSELKEECYRLGAIAFLQKPLDMDEVIHLIRDRSNPSVLLFMKDKKARDASAKALRASEFRVITAESLDQVLINARQISHRFVVIESGIVEMDEEAIKTMLGQVSPFSQLVVTDSNEKPTVLLEELSRVRASPVRRETATSGW
;
A
#
# COMPACT_ATOMS: atom_id res chain seq x y z
N SER A 1 -24.94 -1.60 15.31
CA SER A 1 -24.96 -0.21 15.81
C SER A 1 -23.93 0.57 15.01
N ASP A 2 -24.38 1.62 14.32
CA ASP A 2 -23.61 2.40 13.32
C ASP A 2 -22.45 3.24 13.91
N ASN A 3 -22.12 3.07 15.19
CA ASN A 3 -21.10 3.85 15.88
C ASN A 3 -19.70 3.21 15.94
N ASP A 4 -19.55 1.94 15.60
CA ASP A 4 -18.26 1.23 15.70
C ASP A 4 -17.43 1.29 14.42
N ILE A 5 -18.03 1.68 13.29
CA ILE A 5 -17.34 1.80 11.98
C ILE A 5 -16.54 3.12 11.88
N ASN A 6 -16.91 4.13 12.67
CA ASN A 6 -16.29 5.46 12.62
C ASN A 6 -15.06 5.63 13.53
N ALA A 7 -14.78 4.70 14.43
CA ALA A 7 -13.68 4.85 15.39
C ALA A 7 -12.28 4.61 14.77
N ASP A 8 -12.17 3.78 13.72
CA ASP A 8 -10.89 3.44 13.08
C ASP A 8 -10.44 4.44 11.99
N VAL A 9 -11.31 5.34 11.56
CA VAL A 9 -11.03 6.30 10.47
C VAL A 9 -10.45 7.62 11.00
N GLN A 10 -10.69 7.97 12.27
CA GLN A 10 -10.33 9.26 12.85
C GLN A 10 -8.81 9.50 13.08
N ASP A 11 -7.97 8.49 12.90
CA ASP A 11 -6.53 8.60 13.20
C ASP A 11 -5.62 8.46 11.95
N VAL A 12 -6.17 8.42 10.74
CA VAL A 12 -5.34 8.28 9.52
C VAL A 12 -4.73 9.62 9.15
N SER A 13 -3.41 9.73 9.31
CA SER A 13 -2.62 10.93 9.02
C SER A 13 -2.16 10.94 7.56
N ILE A 14 -2.43 12.03 6.84
CA ILE A 14 -2.18 12.15 5.40
C ILE A 14 -1.38 13.41 5.11
N LEU A 15 -0.30 13.29 4.33
CA LEU A 15 0.41 14.44 3.78
C LEU A 15 0.03 14.62 2.30
N ILE A 16 -0.41 15.82 1.95
CA ILE A 16 -0.73 16.23 0.58
C ILE A 16 0.40 17.12 0.08
N VAL A 17 1.08 16.70 -1.00
CA VAL A 17 2.20 17.44 -1.59
C VAL A 17 1.85 17.80 -3.03
N ASP A 18 1.62 19.09 -3.28
CA ASP A 18 1.25 19.64 -4.59
C ASP A 18 1.63 21.12 -4.63
N ASP A 19 2.22 21.62 -5.70
CA ASP A 19 2.62 23.02 -5.81
C ASP A 19 1.45 23.97 -6.07
N HIS A 20 0.29 23.46 -6.55
CA HIS A 20 -0.90 24.26 -6.81
C HIS A 20 -1.74 24.50 -5.54
N PRO A 21 -1.84 25.77 -5.03
CA PRO A 21 -2.57 26.05 -3.78
C PRO A 21 -4.03 25.60 -3.80
N ALA A 22 -4.73 25.83 -4.93
CA ALA A 22 -6.15 25.45 -5.04
C ALA A 22 -6.34 23.93 -4.98
N MET A 23 -5.45 23.14 -5.60
CA MET A 23 -5.51 21.69 -5.55
C MET A 23 -5.26 21.17 -4.13
N ARG A 24 -4.24 21.71 -3.44
CA ARG A 24 -3.97 21.37 -2.04
C ARG A 24 -5.16 21.65 -1.15
N SER A 25 -5.78 22.84 -1.27
CA SER A 25 -6.94 23.23 -0.47
C SER A 25 -8.12 22.30 -0.72
N THR A 26 -8.44 22.01 -1.99
CA THR A 26 -9.55 21.14 -2.34
C THR A 26 -9.36 19.72 -1.79
N MET A 27 -8.17 19.15 -1.95
CA MET A 27 -7.88 17.81 -1.41
C MET A 27 -7.92 17.81 0.11
N TYR A 28 -7.40 18.87 0.75
CA TYR A 28 -7.44 19.02 2.20
C TYR A 28 -8.89 19.00 2.71
N ASP A 29 -9.74 19.87 2.16
CA ASP A 29 -11.13 20.01 2.58
C ASP A 29 -11.91 18.69 2.41
N ILE A 30 -11.74 18.01 1.27
CA ILE A 30 -12.41 16.73 1.02
C ILE A 30 -11.94 15.66 2.02
N LEU A 31 -10.64 15.54 2.25
CA LEU A 31 -10.11 14.53 3.16
C LEU A 31 -10.45 14.81 4.63
N GLU A 32 -10.49 16.10 5.02
CA GLU A 32 -10.94 16.50 6.36
C GLU A 32 -12.43 16.19 6.57
N ASP A 33 -13.29 16.48 5.57
CA ASP A 33 -14.71 16.16 5.60
C ASP A 33 -14.97 14.63 5.70
N GLU A 34 -14.07 13.81 5.13
CA GLU A 34 -14.11 12.34 5.23
C GLU A 34 -13.55 11.80 6.56
N GLY A 35 -13.12 12.67 7.46
CA GLY A 35 -12.67 12.34 8.81
C GLY A 35 -11.19 11.97 8.93
N PHE A 36 -10.38 12.22 7.91
CA PHE A 36 -8.93 12.04 7.97
C PHE A 36 -8.24 13.25 8.62
N SER A 37 -6.95 13.12 8.91
CA SER A 37 -6.09 14.19 9.45
C SER A 37 -5.07 14.65 8.40
N PRO A 38 -5.47 15.51 7.43
CA PRO A 38 -4.58 15.96 6.38
C PRO A 38 -3.63 17.06 6.86
N LYS A 39 -2.39 17.05 6.34
CA LYS A 39 -1.46 18.16 6.32
C LYS A 39 -1.04 18.44 4.89
N VAL A 40 -0.52 19.63 4.62
CA VAL A 40 -0.14 20.05 3.27
C VAL A 40 1.31 20.46 3.20
N ALA A 41 1.95 20.23 2.05
CA ALA A 41 3.25 20.75 1.67
C ALA A 41 3.18 21.32 0.26
N ALA A 42 3.82 22.46 0.02
CA ALA A 42 3.82 23.12 -1.27
C ALA A 42 4.96 22.68 -2.20
N ASN A 43 5.94 21.94 -1.67
CA ASN A 43 7.12 21.49 -2.40
C ASN A 43 7.78 20.29 -1.71
N GLY A 44 8.82 19.73 -2.35
CA GLY A 44 9.51 18.55 -1.86
C GLY A 44 10.28 18.77 -0.56
N GLU A 45 10.91 19.91 -0.36
CA GLU A 45 11.67 20.22 0.88
C GLU A 45 10.74 20.30 2.09
N GLU A 46 9.59 20.96 1.94
CA GLU A 46 8.59 21.02 2.98
C GLU A 46 8.01 19.63 3.30
N ALA A 47 7.77 18.82 2.27
CA ALA A 47 7.31 17.45 2.43
C ALA A 47 8.33 16.58 3.22
N ILE A 48 9.62 16.69 2.90
CA ILE A 48 10.67 15.98 3.62
C ILE A 48 10.71 16.42 5.09
N SER A 49 10.70 17.73 5.35
CA SER A 49 10.70 18.28 6.71
C SER A 49 9.52 17.76 7.53
N LEU A 50 8.32 17.80 6.97
CA LEU A 50 7.12 17.31 7.62
C LEU A 50 7.15 15.80 7.88
N CYS A 51 7.70 15.00 6.96
CA CYS A 51 7.87 13.55 7.17
C CYS A 51 8.93 13.21 8.22
N MET A 52 9.88 14.12 8.47
CA MET A 52 10.87 13.95 9.55
C MET A 52 10.32 14.33 10.92
N GLU A 53 9.33 15.22 10.97
CA GLU A 53 8.72 15.71 12.21
C GLU A 53 7.46 14.96 12.63
N ASN A 54 6.79 14.32 11.66
CA ASN A 54 5.50 13.65 11.87
C ASN A 54 5.49 12.27 11.24
N ASP A 55 4.72 11.38 11.83
CA ASP A 55 4.40 10.09 11.25
C ASP A 55 3.12 10.21 10.39
N PHE A 56 3.25 9.93 9.10
CA PHE A 56 2.11 9.90 8.19
C PHE A 56 1.80 8.45 7.79
N ASP A 57 0.52 8.13 7.67
CA ASP A 57 0.07 6.85 7.10
C ASP A 57 0.16 6.87 5.58
N TYR A 58 -0.16 8.01 4.97
CA TYR A 58 -0.17 8.20 3.51
C TYR A 58 0.47 9.51 3.11
N VAL A 59 1.08 9.50 1.93
CA VAL A 59 1.56 10.71 1.24
C VAL A 59 0.96 10.73 -0.16
N LEU A 60 0.13 11.72 -0.45
CA LEU A 60 -0.33 12.06 -1.79
C LEU A 60 0.72 12.99 -2.40
N MET A 61 1.43 12.54 -3.42
CA MET A 61 2.61 13.22 -3.97
C MET A 61 2.40 13.60 -5.43
N ASP A 62 2.37 14.89 -5.73
CA ASP A 62 2.48 15.34 -7.12
C ASP A 62 3.85 14.93 -7.69
N VAL A 63 3.83 14.36 -8.87
CA VAL A 63 5.06 13.97 -9.59
C VAL A 63 5.82 15.20 -10.08
N GLN A 64 5.11 16.24 -10.50
CA GLN A 64 5.69 17.42 -11.13
C GLN A 64 5.56 18.64 -10.25
N MET A 65 6.66 19.05 -9.66
CA MET A 65 6.77 20.29 -8.90
C MET A 65 7.95 21.11 -9.45
N PRO A 66 7.92 22.46 -9.35
CA PRO A 66 8.94 23.34 -9.93
C PRO A 66 10.35 23.08 -9.39
N ASP A 67 10.48 22.77 -8.10
CA ASP A 67 11.78 22.70 -7.41
C ASP A 67 12.35 21.28 -7.33
N SER A 68 11.51 20.26 -7.44
CA SER A 68 11.90 18.85 -7.39
C SER A 68 10.81 17.95 -7.94
N THR A 69 11.19 16.79 -8.44
CA THR A 69 10.17 15.79 -8.81
C THR A 69 9.67 15.06 -7.56
N GLY A 70 8.40 14.65 -7.58
CA GLY A 70 7.84 13.83 -6.50
C GLY A 70 8.61 12.53 -6.30
N VAL A 71 9.19 11.97 -7.37
CA VAL A 71 10.02 10.76 -7.32
C VAL A 71 11.33 10.99 -6.54
N GLU A 72 12.01 12.11 -6.78
CA GLU A 72 13.22 12.48 -6.04
C GLU A 72 12.92 12.75 -4.57
N THR A 73 11.83 13.47 -4.29
CA THR A 73 11.33 13.73 -2.95
C THR A 73 11.06 12.42 -2.20
N PHE A 74 10.38 11.48 -2.85
CA PHE A 74 10.11 10.16 -2.28
C PHE A 74 11.39 9.38 -1.94
N ARG A 75 12.36 9.36 -2.86
CA ARG A 75 13.66 8.70 -2.60
C ARG A 75 14.36 9.29 -1.39
N ARG A 76 14.33 10.62 -1.23
CA ARG A 76 14.91 11.31 -0.08
C ARG A 76 14.17 10.97 1.22
N ILE A 77 12.85 11.07 1.24
CA ILE A 77 12.04 10.69 2.42
C ILE A 77 12.34 9.25 2.83
N LYS A 78 12.38 8.32 1.88
CA LYS A 78 12.67 6.91 2.15
C LYS A 78 14.07 6.70 2.74
N LYS A 79 15.08 7.37 2.19
CA LYS A 79 16.47 7.31 2.66
C LYS A 79 16.61 7.89 4.07
N GLU A 80 16.01 9.05 4.33
CA GLU A 80 16.11 9.73 5.62
C GLU A 80 15.32 8.99 6.71
N SER A 81 14.15 8.41 6.37
CA SER A 81 13.40 7.54 7.28
C SER A 81 14.18 6.27 7.65
N GLN A 82 14.90 5.66 6.71
CA GLN A 82 15.78 4.52 6.98
C GLN A 82 16.93 4.89 7.90
N ALA A 83 17.61 6.01 7.66
CA ALA A 83 18.71 6.48 8.50
C ALA A 83 18.25 6.74 9.95
N ARG A 84 17.07 7.31 10.16
CA ARG A 84 16.49 7.48 11.51
C ARG A 84 16.27 6.15 12.23
N LEU A 85 15.87 5.12 11.52
CA LEU A 85 15.67 3.80 12.10
C LEU A 85 17.01 3.19 12.55
N GLU A 86 18.06 3.35 11.75
CA GLU A 86 19.42 2.85 12.07
C GLU A 86 20.03 3.60 13.28
N ASP A 87 19.87 4.91 13.36
CA ASP A 87 20.37 5.74 14.47
C ASP A 87 19.58 5.52 15.78
N SER A 88 18.33 5.08 15.70
CA SER A 88 17.48 4.83 16.87
C SER A 88 17.74 3.49 17.55
N PHE A 89 18.56 2.61 16.98
CA PHE A 89 18.93 1.31 17.55
C PHE A 89 20.42 1.21 17.83
N PRO A 90 20.91 1.65 19.00
CA PRO A 90 22.25 1.22 19.44
C PRO A 90 22.23 -0.29 19.66
N ILE A 91 23.28 -0.97 19.19
CA ILE A 91 23.51 -2.43 19.06
C ILE A 91 23.26 -3.26 20.34
N SER A 92 22.75 -2.66 21.40
CA SER A 92 22.71 -3.24 22.76
C SER A 92 21.32 -3.63 23.31
N TYR A 93 20.24 -3.59 22.55
CA TYR A 93 18.90 -3.90 23.09
C TYR A 93 18.25 -5.13 22.45
N SER A 94 18.02 -6.13 23.29
CA SER A 94 17.40 -7.42 22.94
C SER A 94 15.88 -7.37 22.76
N LYS A 95 15.25 -6.18 22.70
CA LYS A 95 13.82 -6.02 22.40
C LYS A 95 13.56 -4.66 21.75
N PRO A 96 13.00 -4.61 20.54
CA PRO A 96 12.62 -3.34 19.94
C PRO A 96 11.53 -2.67 20.78
N PRO A 97 11.66 -1.38 21.12
CA PRO A 97 10.52 -0.59 21.54
C PRO A 97 9.50 -0.57 20.39
N SER A 98 8.23 -0.43 20.71
CA SER A 98 7.06 -0.37 19.79
C SER A 98 7.42 -0.19 18.32
N ALA A 99 6.87 -1.00 17.44
CA ALA A 99 7.19 -1.14 16.01
C ALA A 99 7.75 0.16 15.39
N PRO A 100 8.82 0.07 14.58
CA PRO A 100 9.37 1.26 13.92
C PRO A 100 8.27 1.97 13.15
N ALA A 101 8.28 3.30 13.17
CA ALA A 101 7.36 4.12 12.39
C ALA A 101 7.31 3.57 10.95
N GLU A 102 6.16 3.08 10.54
CA GLU A 102 6.00 2.51 9.21
C GLU A 102 6.28 3.61 8.19
N THR A 103 7.10 3.33 7.19
CA THR A 103 7.29 4.26 6.07
C THR A 103 5.92 4.56 5.48
N PRO A 104 5.53 5.84 5.30
CA PRO A 104 4.22 6.17 4.78
C PRO A 104 3.98 5.54 3.41
N ARG A 105 2.73 5.25 3.11
CA ARG A 105 2.30 4.75 1.81
C ARG A 105 2.20 5.89 0.83
N PHE A 106 2.87 5.79 -0.31
CA PHE A 106 2.87 6.84 -1.33
C PHE A 106 1.85 6.56 -2.42
N ILE A 107 1.03 7.58 -2.71
CA ILE A 107 0.13 7.66 -3.85
C ILE A 107 0.63 8.80 -4.72
N PHE A 108 1.13 8.50 -5.91
CA PHE A 108 1.57 9.53 -6.85
C PHE A 108 0.40 10.06 -7.67
N MET A 109 0.46 11.37 -7.95
CA MET A 109 -0.52 12.08 -8.76
C MET A 109 0.20 12.76 -9.92
N SER A 110 -0.31 12.65 -11.15
CA SER A 110 0.32 13.26 -12.32
C SER A 110 -0.70 13.75 -13.34
N ALA A 111 -0.42 14.89 -13.96
CA ALA A 111 -1.18 15.36 -15.12
C ALA A 111 -0.91 14.52 -16.38
N TYR A 112 0.18 13.76 -16.41
CA TYR A 112 0.62 12.99 -17.56
C TYR A 112 0.65 11.49 -17.27
N SER A 113 0.16 10.71 -18.22
CA SER A 113 0.22 9.26 -18.21
C SER A 113 1.49 8.78 -18.93
N VAL A 114 2.65 8.86 -18.26
CA VAL A 114 3.90 8.33 -18.80
C VAL A 114 4.15 6.95 -18.18
N SER A 115 4.10 5.91 -19.02
CA SER A 115 4.24 4.52 -18.57
C SER A 115 5.53 4.26 -17.80
N GLU A 116 6.64 4.81 -18.25
CA GLU A 116 7.96 4.66 -17.64
C GLU A 116 8.02 5.26 -16.24
N LEU A 117 7.41 6.43 -16.05
CA LEU A 117 7.34 7.11 -14.76
C LEU A 117 6.46 6.33 -13.76
N LYS A 118 5.34 5.80 -14.23
CA LYS A 118 4.46 4.95 -13.45
C LYS A 118 5.18 3.69 -12.98
N GLU A 119 5.89 3.00 -13.87
CA GLU A 119 6.69 1.83 -13.52
C GLU A 119 7.81 2.16 -12.52
N GLU A 120 8.44 3.31 -12.64
CA GLU A 120 9.45 3.78 -11.69
C GLU A 120 8.85 4.00 -10.31
N CYS A 121 7.71 4.68 -10.22
CA CYS A 121 7.00 4.90 -8.96
C CYS A 121 6.66 3.58 -8.27
N TYR A 122 6.15 2.59 -9.00
CA TYR A 122 5.84 1.27 -8.44
C TYR A 122 7.10 0.50 -8.00
N ARG A 123 8.19 0.56 -8.77
CA ARG A 123 9.48 -0.05 -8.36
C ARG A 123 10.03 0.56 -7.09
N LEU A 124 9.81 1.84 -6.87
CA LEU A 124 10.20 2.53 -5.63
C LEU A 124 9.28 2.20 -4.46
N GLY A 125 8.10 1.65 -4.75
CA GLY A 125 7.18 1.19 -3.75
C GLY A 125 5.95 2.06 -3.54
N ALA A 126 5.52 2.81 -4.54
CA ALA A 126 4.22 3.46 -4.52
C ALA A 126 3.09 2.44 -4.48
N ILE A 127 2.02 2.75 -3.77
CA ILE A 127 0.83 1.90 -3.74
C ILE A 127 -0.13 2.19 -4.89
N ALA A 128 -0.09 3.41 -5.43
CA ALA A 128 -0.87 3.80 -6.59
C ALA A 128 -0.21 4.96 -7.35
N PHE A 129 -0.60 5.09 -8.62
CA PHE A 129 -0.27 6.20 -9.49
C PHE A 129 -1.56 6.67 -10.16
N LEU A 130 -2.04 7.85 -9.78
CA LEU A 130 -3.31 8.40 -10.21
C LEU A 130 -3.10 9.52 -11.24
N GLN A 131 -3.96 9.56 -12.25
CA GLN A 131 -3.93 10.62 -13.26
C GLN A 131 -4.84 11.75 -12.82
N LYS A 132 -4.35 12.99 -12.95
CA LYS A 132 -5.17 14.19 -12.78
C LYS A 132 -6.07 14.41 -14.02
N PRO A 133 -7.34 14.85 -13.88
CA PRO A 133 -8.00 15.23 -12.62
C PRO A 133 -8.29 14.00 -11.75
N LEU A 134 -8.06 14.14 -10.44
CA LEU A 134 -8.22 13.04 -9.49
C LEU A 134 -9.70 12.70 -9.27
N ASP A 135 -10.00 11.43 -9.25
CA ASP A 135 -11.21 10.91 -8.64
C ASP A 135 -10.95 10.78 -7.11
N MET A 136 -11.51 11.67 -6.33
CA MET A 136 -11.32 11.67 -4.88
C MET A 136 -11.95 10.46 -4.20
N ASP A 137 -13.00 9.87 -4.78
CA ASP A 137 -13.56 8.62 -4.29
C ASP A 137 -12.55 7.47 -4.41
N GLU A 138 -11.77 7.43 -5.50
CA GLU A 138 -10.68 6.48 -5.67
C GLU A 138 -9.58 6.69 -4.62
N VAL A 139 -9.18 7.94 -4.37
CA VAL A 139 -8.19 8.30 -3.33
C VAL A 139 -8.65 7.85 -1.95
N ILE A 140 -9.88 8.22 -1.56
CA ILE A 140 -10.48 7.85 -0.28
C ILE A 140 -10.55 6.32 -0.13
N HIS A 141 -10.89 5.64 -1.21
CA HIS A 141 -10.96 4.19 -1.24
C HIS A 141 -9.60 3.53 -1.00
N LEU A 142 -8.54 4.04 -1.63
CA LEU A 142 -7.17 3.59 -1.41
C LEU A 142 -6.69 3.81 0.04
N ILE A 143 -7.06 4.95 0.63
CA ILE A 143 -6.70 5.29 2.01
C ILE A 143 -7.44 4.37 2.99
N ARG A 144 -8.74 4.16 2.79
CA ARG A 144 -9.56 3.25 3.60
C ARG A 144 -9.21 1.78 3.45
N ASP A 145 -8.34 1.41 2.50
CA ASP A 145 -7.89 0.02 2.31
C ASP A 145 -7.20 -0.58 3.55
N ARG A 146 -6.82 0.24 4.52
CA ARG A 146 -6.29 -0.24 5.80
C ARG A 146 -7.38 -0.93 6.63
N SER A 147 -8.60 -0.40 6.62
CA SER A 147 -9.77 -0.97 7.29
C SER A 147 -10.49 -2.03 6.44
N ASN A 148 -10.37 -1.95 5.11
CA ASN A 148 -10.98 -2.86 4.15
C ASN A 148 -9.96 -3.34 3.12
N PRO A 149 -9.03 -4.22 3.54
CA PRO A 149 -7.85 -4.57 2.74
C PRO A 149 -8.20 -5.27 1.44
N SER A 150 -7.49 -4.90 0.37
CA SER A 150 -7.68 -5.50 -0.95
C SER A 150 -6.95 -6.84 -1.07
N VAL A 151 -7.63 -7.78 -1.69
CA VAL A 151 -7.14 -9.12 -2.00
C VAL A 151 -7.22 -9.35 -3.50
N LEU A 152 -6.09 -9.65 -4.12
CA LEU A 152 -6.03 -10.18 -5.48
C LEU A 152 -5.97 -11.70 -5.39
N LEU A 153 -7.05 -12.36 -5.80
CA LEU A 153 -7.24 -13.81 -5.64
C LEU A 153 -7.11 -14.54 -6.97
N PHE A 154 -6.14 -15.44 -7.06
CA PHE A 154 -5.95 -16.34 -8.18
C PHE A 154 -6.06 -17.80 -7.76
N MET A 155 -7.11 -18.46 -8.21
CA MET A 155 -7.35 -19.89 -8.05
C MET A 155 -7.82 -20.47 -9.40
N LYS A 156 -7.37 -21.67 -9.75
CA LYS A 156 -7.70 -22.32 -11.03
C LYS A 156 -9.16 -22.76 -11.08
N ASP A 157 -9.63 -23.38 -10.02
CA ASP A 157 -11.02 -23.81 -9.93
C ASP A 157 -11.94 -22.61 -9.71
N LYS A 158 -12.79 -22.33 -10.68
CA LYS A 158 -13.72 -21.20 -10.63
C LYS A 158 -14.66 -21.27 -9.44
N LYS A 159 -15.14 -22.46 -9.08
CA LYS A 159 -16.11 -22.63 -7.98
C LYS A 159 -15.45 -22.35 -6.63
N ALA A 160 -14.23 -22.84 -6.42
CA ALA A 160 -13.42 -22.57 -5.24
C ALA A 160 -13.09 -21.07 -5.14
N ARG A 161 -12.65 -20.47 -6.25
CA ARG A 161 -12.36 -19.02 -6.36
C ARG A 161 -13.57 -18.16 -6.00
N ASP A 162 -14.73 -18.46 -6.57
CA ASP A 162 -15.97 -17.70 -6.31
C ASP A 162 -16.44 -17.87 -4.85
N ALA A 163 -16.30 -19.07 -4.27
CA ALA A 163 -16.64 -19.34 -2.87
C ALA A 163 -15.70 -18.56 -1.93
N SER A 164 -14.39 -18.59 -2.18
CA SER A 164 -13.39 -17.85 -1.40
C SER A 164 -13.60 -16.34 -1.53
N ALA A 165 -13.82 -15.83 -2.74
CA ALA A 165 -14.11 -14.42 -2.96
C ALA A 165 -15.38 -13.96 -2.23
N LYS A 166 -16.44 -14.79 -2.22
CA LYS A 166 -17.67 -14.50 -1.49
C LYS A 166 -17.45 -14.44 0.02
N ALA A 167 -16.71 -15.40 0.58
CA ALA A 167 -16.40 -15.43 2.01
C ALA A 167 -15.57 -14.21 2.44
N LEU A 168 -14.56 -13.86 1.65
CA LEU A 168 -13.71 -12.69 1.92
C LEU A 168 -14.49 -11.38 1.83
N ARG A 169 -15.34 -11.20 0.82
CA ARG A 169 -16.19 -10.00 0.69
C ARG A 169 -17.19 -9.87 1.85
N ALA A 170 -17.72 -10.98 2.35
CA ALA A 170 -18.62 -10.99 3.51
C ALA A 170 -17.92 -10.56 4.82
N SER A 171 -16.59 -10.57 4.83
CA SER A 171 -15.74 -10.16 5.95
C SER A 171 -14.96 -8.87 5.67
N GLU A 172 -15.54 -8.01 4.83
CA GLU A 172 -15.05 -6.67 4.52
C GLU A 172 -13.70 -6.60 3.78
N PHE A 173 -13.29 -7.68 3.11
CA PHE A 173 -12.19 -7.61 2.16
C PHE A 173 -12.68 -7.16 0.78
N ARG A 174 -11.91 -6.29 0.12
CA ARG A 174 -12.12 -5.97 -1.30
C ARG A 174 -11.42 -7.03 -2.14
N VAL A 175 -12.19 -7.80 -2.90
CA VAL A 175 -11.62 -8.92 -3.65
C VAL A 175 -11.74 -8.70 -5.15
N ILE A 176 -10.57 -8.71 -5.81
CA ILE A 176 -10.42 -8.81 -7.26
C ILE A 176 -9.97 -10.23 -7.56
N THR A 177 -10.61 -10.88 -8.53
CA THR A 177 -10.23 -12.22 -8.98
C THR A 177 -9.44 -12.16 -10.27
N ALA A 178 -8.42 -12.99 -10.39
CA ALA A 178 -7.66 -13.20 -11.61
C ALA A 178 -7.83 -14.64 -12.10
N GLU A 179 -7.77 -14.86 -13.42
CA GLU A 179 -7.92 -16.18 -14.06
C GLU A 179 -6.60 -16.71 -14.62
N SER A 180 -5.54 -15.90 -14.58
CA SER A 180 -4.20 -16.26 -14.99
C SER A 180 -3.15 -15.48 -14.21
N LEU A 181 -1.91 -15.97 -14.20
CA LEU A 181 -0.78 -15.27 -13.61
C LEU A 181 -0.51 -13.92 -14.29
N ASP A 182 -0.71 -13.85 -15.61
CA ASP A 182 -0.57 -12.58 -16.35
C ASP A 182 -1.57 -11.52 -15.85
N GLN A 183 -2.82 -11.93 -15.59
CA GLN A 183 -3.80 -11.02 -14.98
C GLN A 183 -3.41 -10.61 -13.56
N VAL A 184 -2.82 -11.51 -12.76
CA VAL A 184 -2.28 -11.16 -11.44
C VAL A 184 -1.24 -10.06 -11.58
N LEU A 185 -0.28 -10.22 -12.48
CA LEU A 185 0.78 -9.23 -12.69
C LEU A 185 0.27 -7.90 -13.23
N ILE A 186 -0.69 -7.94 -14.17
CA ILE A 186 -1.32 -6.73 -14.71
C ILE A 186 -2.06 -5.97 -13.60
N ASN A 187 -2.89 -6.66 -12.84
CA ASN A 187 -3.63 -6.04 -11.74
C ASN A 187 -2.71 -5.51 -10.64
N ALA A 188 -1.69 -6.29 -10.25
CA ALA A 188 -0.71 -5.88 -9.25
C ALA A 188 0.14 -4.67 -9.66
N ARG A 189 0.33 -4.45 -10.98
CA ARG A 189 1.00 -3.25 -11.51
C ARG A 189 0.10 -2.01 -11.50
N GLN A 190 -1.20 -2.20 -11.66
CA GLN A 190 -2.16 -1.08 -11.74
C GLN A 190 -2.49 -0.55 -10.35
N ILE A 191 -2.77 -1.45 -9.41
CA ILE A 191 -3.15 -1.13 -8.03
C ILE A 191 -2.40 -2.07 -7.11
N SER A 192 -1.78 -1.54 -6.07
CA SER A 192 -1.20 -2.38 -5.02
C SER A 192 -2.31 -3.01 -4.19
N HIS A 193 -2.27 -4.33 -4.08
CA HIS A 193 -3.17 -5.08 -3.20
C HIS A 193 -2.45 -5.40 -1.89
N ARG A 194 -3.16 -5.39 -0.76
CA ARG A 194 -2.55 -5.80 0.51
C ARG A 194 -2.15 -7.27 0.48
N PHE A 195 -3.00 -8.11 -0.09
CA PHE A 195 -2.75 -9.53 -0.24
C PHE A 195 -2.85 -9.96 -1.69
N VAL A 196 -1.91 -10.78 -2.11
CA VAL A 196 -2.00 -11.54 -3.36
C VAL A 196 -2.08 -13.02 -2.96
N VAL A 197 -3.23 -13.62 -3.21
CA VAL A 197 -3.51 -15.02 -2.88
C VAL A 197 -3.39 -15.85 -4.14
N ILE A 198 -2.53 -16.86 -4.12
CA ILE A 198 -2.29 -17.76 -5.24
C ILE A 198 -2.46 -19.21 -4.76
N GLU A 199 -3.22 -19.99 -5.51
CA GLU A 199 -3.37 -21.43 -5.25
C GLU A 199 -2.06 -22.17 -5.52
N SER A 200 -1.67 -23.07 -4.63
CA SER A 200 -0.47 -23.89 -4.77
C SER A 200 -0.55 -24.80 -6.00
N GLY A 201 0.58 -24.99 -6.67
CA GLY A 201 0.68 -25.89 -7.83
C GLY A 201 0.03 -25.39 -9.13
N ILE A 202 -0.54 -24.19 -9.17
CA ILE A 202 -1.05 -23.61 -10.43
C ILE A 202 0.10 -23.19 -11.36
N VAL A 203 1.18 -22.73 -10.78
CA VAL A 203 2.33 -22.19 -11.51
C VAL A 203 3.49 -23.17 -11.36
N GLU A 204 4.17 -23.48 -12.45
CA GLU A 204 5.40 -24.28 -12.45
C GLU A 204 6.60 -23.53 -11.85
N MET A 205 6.32 -22.53 -11.01
CA MET A 205 7.31 -21.71 -10.31
C MET A 205 7.23 -21.99 -8.82
N ASP A 206 8.37 -21.96 -8.16
CA ASP A 206 8.39 -22.03 -6.71
C ASP A 206 7.90 -20.73 -6.06
N GLU A 207 7.57 -20.80 -4.79
CA GLU A 207 7.03 -19.66 -4.03
C GLU A 207 8.00 -18.46 -4.00
N GLU A 208 9.31 -18.72 -3.94
CA GLU A 208 10.35 -17.69 -3.94
C GLU A 208 10.43 -16.94 -5.27
N ALA A 209 10.26 -17.65 -6.39
CA ALA A 209 10.21 -17.03 -7.70
C ALA A 209 8.97 -16.12 -7.85
N ILE A 210 7.82 -16.57 -7.33
CA ILE A 210 6.59 -15.77 -7.32
C ILE A 210 6.76 -14.54 -6.41
N LYS A 211 7.33 -14.68 -5.21
CA LYS A 211 7.65 -13.56 -4.31
C LYS A 211 8.57 -12.54 -4.97
N THR A 212 9.62 -13.00 -5.63
CA THR A 212 10.57 -12.14 -6.32
C THR A 212 9.87 -11.34 -7.43
N MET A 213 9.06 -12.01 -8.23
CA MET A 213 8.32 -11.38 -9.32
C MET A 213 7.28 -10.37 -8.82
N LEU A 214 6.51 -10.73 -7.80
CA LEU A 214 5.56 -9.81 -7.15
C LEU A 214 6.27 -8.65 -6.47
N GLY A 215 7.41 -8.88 -5.83
CA GLY A 215 8.22 -7.84 -5.21
C GLY A 215 8.70 -6.76 -6.19
N GLN A 216 8.86 -7.10 -7.47
CA GLN A 216 9.21 -6.14 -8.52
C GLN A 216 8.01 -5.27 -8.96
N VAL A 217 6.80 -5.79 -8.91
CA VAL A 217 5.60 -5.11 -9.43
C VAL A 217 4.68 -4.56 -8.35
N SER A 218 4.69 -5.16 -7.16
CA SER A 218 3.86 -4.76 -6.01
C SER A 218 4.57 -5.08 -4.68
N PRO A 219 5.63 -4.32 -4.34
CA PRO A 219 6.53 -4.63 -3.22
C PRO A 219 5.89 -4.58 -1.84
N PHE A 220 4.69 -4.01 -1.71
CA PHE A 220 3.93 -3.95 -0.46
C PHE A 220 2.83 -5.01 -0.36
N SER A 221 2.63 -5.80 -1.41
CA SER A 221 1.68 -6.90 -1.36
C SER A 221 2.29 -8.09 -0.62
N GLN A 222 1.51 -8.66 0.29
CA GLN A 222 1.88 -9.91 0.93
C GLN A 222 1.37 -11.09 0.09
N LEU A 223 2.29 -11.97 -0.32
CA LEU A 223 1.92 -13.23 -0.97
C LEU A 223 1.38 -14.21 0.08
N VAL A 224 0.25 -14.80 -0.22
CA VAL A 224 -0.35 -15.91 0.53
C VAL A 224 -0.59 -17.06 -0.44
N VAL A 225 -0.05 -18.22 -0.12
CA VAL A 225 -0.25 -19.43 -0.93
C VAL A 225 -1.30 -20.30 -0.24
N THR A 226 -2.39 -20.62 -0.95
CA THR A 226 -3.51 -21.44 -0.45
C THR A 226 -3.58 -22.77 -1.21
N ASP A 227 -4.20 -23.79 -0.63
CA ASP A 227 -4.44 -25.06 -1.31
C ASP A 227 -5.83 -25.07 -1.99
N SER A 228 -5.93 -25.72 -3.14
CA SER A 228 -7.21 -25.87 -3.89
C SER A 228 -8.32 -26.54 -3.09
N ASN A 229 -7.96 -27.40 -2.16
CA ASN A 229 -8.89 -28.15 -1.31
C ASN A 229 -9.19 -27.43 0.02
N GLU A 230 -8.57 -26.30 0.26
CA GLU A 230 -8.75 -25.55 1.49
C GLU A 230 -10.11 -24.88 1.55
N LYS A 231 -10.77 -24.98 2.72
CA LYS A 231 -12.06 -24.32 2.89
C LYS A 231 -11.87 -22.80 2.88
N PRO A 232 -12.78 -22.04 2.25
CA PRO A 232 -12.72 -20.58 2.25
C PRO A 232 -12.57 -19.92 3.63
N THR A 233 -13.06 -20.61 4.68
CA THR A 233 -12.95 -20.15 6.08
C THR A 233 -11.51 -20.17 6.59
N VAL A 234 -10.67 -21.11 6.15
CA VAL A 234 -9.27 -21.20 6.58
C VAL A 234 -8.47 -20.05 5.97
N LEU A 235 -8.64 -19.80 4.68
CA LEU A 235 -8.05 -18.64 4.02
C LEU A 235 -8.49 -17.33 4.69
N LEU A 236 -9.78 -17.22 5.03
CA LEU A 236 -10.31 -16.06 5.73
C LEU A 236 -9.66 -15.86 7.12
N GLU A 237 -9.50 -16.93 7.89
CA GLU A 237 -8.85 -16.89 9.21
C GLU A 237 -7.39 -16.48 9.08
N GLU A 238 -6.68 -16.98 8.07
CA GLU A 238 -5.29 -16.62 7.80
C GLU A 238 -5.14 -15.13 7.47
N LEU A 239 -5.91 -14.63 6.51
CA LEU A 239 -5.87 -13.22 6.12
C LEU A 239 -6.32 -12.29 7.26
N SER A 240 -7.31 -12.70 8.06
CA SER A 240 -7.79 -11.93 9.20
C SER A 240 -6.73 -11.85 10.31
N ARG A 241 -5.98 -12.93 10.56
CA ARG A 241 -4.87 -12.95 11.51
C ARG A 241 -3.75 -12.00 11.08
N VAL A 242 -3.42 -12.02 9.79
CA VAL A 242 -2.39 -11.14 9.22
C VAL A 242 -2.86 -9.68 9.17
N ARG A 243 -4.16 -9.44 8.93
CA ARG A 243 -4.77 -8.09 9.02
C ARG A 243 -4.55 -7.46 10.39
N ALA A 244 -4.67 -8.24 11.46
CA ALA A 244 -4.49 -7.78 12.85
C ALA A 244 -3.02 -7.65 13.27
N SER A 245 -2.08 -8.24 12.50
CA SER A 245 -0.65 -8.17 12.81
C SER A 245 -0.01 -6.97 12.11
N PRO A 246 0.81 -6.17 12.81
CA PRO A 246 1.65 -5.20 12.12
C PRO A 246 2.55 -5.96 11.14
N VAL A 247 2.73 -5.40 9.93
CA VAL A 247 3.56 -6.00 8.87
C VAL A 247 4.95 -6.27 9.43
N ARG A 248 5.25 -7.53 9.77
CA ARG A 248 6.62 -7.95 10.08
C ARG A 248 7.38 -7.95 8.76
N ARG A 249 8.26 -6.98 8.58
CA ARG A 249 9.34 -7.12 7.60
C ARG A 249 10.23 -8.26 8.08
N GLU A 250 10.25 -9.37 7.37
CA GLU A 250 11.38 -10.28 7.44
C GLU A 250 12.58 -9.48 6.91
N THR A 251 13.45 -9.06 7.81
CA THR A 251 14.78 -8.58 7.44
C THR A 251 15.44 -9.72 6.71
N ALA A 252 15.66 -9.52 5.41
CA ALA A 252 16.56 -10.39 4.66
C ALA A 252 17.91 -10.34 5.42
N THR A 253 18.20 -11.40 6.14
CA THR A 253 19.54 -11.66 6.66
C THR A 253 20.42 -11.89 5.44
N SER A 254 21.08 -10.83 5.00
CA SER A 254 22.22 -10.97 4.12
C SER A 254 23.31 -11.69 4.91
N GLY A 255 23.35 -13.00 4.76
CA GLY A 255 24.56 -13.76 5.06
C GLY A 255 25.60 -13.48 3.99
N TRP A 256 26.73 -12.90 4.41
CA TRP A 256 28.08 -12.83 3.79
C TRP A 256 28.23 -12.04 2.52
#